data_704eb8255d4519b53ebf2faff30eedad
#
_entry.id   704eb8255d4519b53ebf2faff30eedad
#
_cell.length_a   1.000
_cell.length_b   1.000
_cell.length_c   1.000
_cell.angle_alpha   90.00
_cell.angle_beta   90.00
_cell.angle_gamma   90.00
#
_symmetry.space_group_name_H-M   'P 1'
#
loop_
_entity.id
_entity.type
_entity.pdbx_description
1 polymer ?
#
loop_
_entity_poly.entity_id
_entity_poly.type
_entity_poly.pdbx_seq_one_letter_code
_entity_poly.pdbx_strand_id
1 'polypeptide(L)'
;VGANMGYVPQVQQIANLVEYHNYWIDDGQGNRVVNPAFDGNCRMLLDLKRDTERGHNAAVTYFSREVEAFLAAHGVPPPNLQVLIAIVPSSKQGTWGAGLEKIASNLIRRNANFVDATRVLERATTIQKLAAGGNRNQAVHQASIRIGNGGSKIAQKTILLLDDITTTGNSLIACADLLCRAGAATVMPLALGRTT
;
A
#
# COMPACT_ATOMS: atom_id res chain seq x y z
N VAL A 1 -23.82 -34.09 5.73
CA VAL A 1 -22.38 -33.71 5.77
C VAL A 1 -22.13 -32.93 4.50
N GLY A 2 -22.38 -31.61 4.51
CA GLY A 2 -22.08 -30.72 3.39
C GLY A 2 -20.56 -30.57 3.27
N ALA A 3 -20.01 -30.90 2.12
CA ALA A 3 -18.63 -30.59 1.78
C ALA A 3 -18.46 -29.07 1.86
N ASN A 4 -17.70 -28.60 2.82
CA ASN A 4 -17.22 -27.24 2.91
C ASN A 4 -16.32 -27.04 1.67
N MET A 5 -16.86 -26.50 0.58
CA MET A 5 -16.03 -26.07 -0.55
C MET A 5 -15.11 -25.00 -0.01
N GLY A 6 -13.88 -25.40 0.27
CA GLY A 6 -12.87 -24.54 0.85
C GLY A 6 -12.72 -23.30 -0.01
N TYR A 7 -13.12 -22.16 0.53
CA TYR A 7 -12.93 -20.86 -0.08
C TYR A 7 -11.42 -20.64 -0.27
N VAL A 8 -10.99 -20.48 -1.52
CA VAL A 8 -9.59 -20.16 -1.84
C VAL A 8 -9.46 -18.63 -1.88
N PRO A 9 -8.72 -18.02 -0.94
CA PRO A 9 -8.47 -16.59 -0.95
C PRO A 9 -7.84 -16.15 -2.27
N GLN A 10 -8.26 -15.01 -2.79
CA GLN A 10 -7.71 -14.47 -4.04
C GLN A 10 -6.87 -13.23 -3.76
N VAL A 11 -5.63 -13.25 -4.23
CA VAL A 11 -4.77 -12.05 -4.33
C VAL A 11 -4.79 -11.58 -5.78
N GLN A 12 -5.28 -10.36 -6.00
CA GLN A 12 -5.26 -9.75 -7.32
C GLN A 12 -3.83 -9.30 -7.68
N GLN A 13 -3.60 -9.08 -8.98
CA GLN A 13 -2.35 -8.51 -9.46
C GLN A 13 -2.13 -7.13 -8.83
N ILE A 14 -0.87 -6.82 -8.47
CA ILE A 14 -0.50 -5.50 -7.95
C ILE A 14 -0.74 -4.45 -9.03
N ALA A 15 -1.64 -3.50 -8.74
CA ALA A 15 -1.85 -2.32 -9.55
C ALA A 15 -0.99 -1.15 -9.03
N ASN A 16 -0.73 -0.18 -9.91
CA ASN A 16 -0.12 1.10 -9.55
C ASN A 16 -0.78 2.25 -10.31
N LEU A 17 -0.78 3.45 -9.70
CA LEU A 17 -1.42 4.63 -10.29
C LEU A 17 -0.47 5.38 -11.21
N VAL A 18 0.80 5.54 -10.79
CA VAL A 18 1.82 6.29 -11.53
C VAL A 18 3.16 5.55 -11.55
N GLU A 19 4.01 5.90 -12.50
CA GLU A 19 5.41 5.51 -12.49
C GLU A 19 6.20 6.41 -11.52
N TYR A 20 7.22 5.85 -10.87
CA TYR A 20 8.12 6.57 -9.99
C TYR A 20 9.56 6.43 -10.47
N HIS A 21 10.19 7.55 -10.73
CA HIS A 21 11.60 7.65 -11.09
C HIS A 21 12.39 8.27 -9.93
N ASN A 22 13.58 7.75 -9.66
CA ASN A 22 14.46 8.36 -8.66
C ASN A 22 14.90 9.75 -9.11
N TYR A 23 15.00 10.71 -8.17
CA TYR A 23 15.43 12.07 -8.48
C TYR A 23 16.87 12.12 -9.02
N TRP A 24 17.75 11.25 -8.50
CA TRP A 24 19.14 11.16 -8.92
C TRP A 24 19.39 9.86 -9.67
N ILE A 25 20.11 9.97 -10.79
CA ILE A 25 20.64 8.84 -11.56
C ILE A 25 22.13 9.04 -11.79
N ASP A 26 22.83 7.94 -12.10
CA ASP A 26 24.20 7.97 -12.58
C ASP A 26 24.20 8.28 -14.08
N ASP A 27 25.09 9.18 -14.55
CA ASP A 27 25.21 9.55 -15.97
C ASP A 27 26.04 8.53 -16.79
N GLY A 28 26.44 7.41 -16.19
CA GLY A 28 27.33 6.41 -16.80
C GLY A 28 28.82 6.77 -16.70
N GLN A 29 29.14 7.94 -16.15
CA GLN A 29 30.52 8.41 -15.89
C GLN A 29 30.81 8.49 -14.37
N GLY A 30 29.87 8.05 -13.55
CA GLY A 30 29.97 8.09 -12.08
C GLY A 30 29.50 9.40 -11.46
N ASN A 31 28.95 10.35 -12.23
CA ASN A 31 28.39 11.58 -11.69
C ASN A 31 26.88 11.41 -11.40
N ARG A 32 26.41 12.02 -10.31
CA ARG A 32 24.99 12.07 -9.99
C ARG A 32 24.35 13.27 -10.71
N VAL A 33 23.41 12.98 -11.60
CA VAL A 33 22.66 13.99 -12.35
C VAL A 33 21.16 13.87 -12.02
N VAL A 34 20.43 14.98 -12.21
CA VAL A 34 18.97 14.96 -12.05
C VAL A 34 18.35 14.10 -13.14
N ASN A 35 17.49 13.17 -12.72
CA ASN A 35 16.77 12.29 -13.64
C ASN A 35 15.77 13.10 -14.48
N PRO A 36 15.87 13.16 -15.80
CA PRO A 36 14.92 13.89 -16.65
C PRO A 36 13.50 13.29 -16.60
N ALA A 37 13.35 12.02 -16.22
CA ALA A 37 12.05 11.37 -16.06
C ALA A 37 11.39 11.68 -14.69
N PHE A 38 12.09 12.39 -13.77
CA PHE A 38 11.51 12.80 -12.49
C PHE A 38 10.51 13.93 -12.67
N ASP A 39 9.23 13.59 -12.66
CA ASP A 39 8.11 14.47 -12.93
C ASP A 39 7.38 14.98 -11.68
N GLY A 40 6.22 15.63 -11.88
CA GLY A 40 5.36 16.12 -10.81
C GLY A 40 4.78 15.02 -9.95
N ASN A 41 4.46 13.84 -10.50
CA ASN A 41 3.94 12.70 -9.76
C ASN A 41 5.01 12.13 -8.83
N CYS A 42 6.25 12.03 -9.32
CA CYS A 42 7.40 11.63 -8.51
C CYS A 42 7.62 12.59 -7.32
N ARG A 43 7.48 13.90 -7.56
CA ARG A 43 7.56 14.92 -6.50
C ARG A 43 6.46 14.71 -5.47
N MET A 44 5.21 14.56 -5.90
CA MET A 44 4.07 14.35 -5.00
C MET A 44 4.22 13.06 -4.17
N LEU A 45 4.76 11.98 -4.74
CA LEU A 45 5.05 10.75 -3.98
C LEU A 45 6.10 10.99 -2.87
N LEU A 46 7.11 11.84 -3.12
CA LEU A 46 8.08 12.21 -2.08
C LEU A 46 7.43 13.10 -1.00
N ASP A 47 6.63 14.08 -1.39
CA ASP A 47 5.92 14.98 -0.48
C ASP A 47 4.93 14.20 0.40
N LEU A 48 4.30 13.15 -0.14
CA LEU A 48 3.42 12.26 0.61
C LEU A 48 4.12 11.56 1.78
N LYS A 49 5.41 11.23 1.64
CA LYS A 49 6.23 10.58 2.68
C LYS A 49 6.64 11.52 3.81
N ARG A 50 6.58 12.82 3.58
CA ARG A 50 7.11 13.86 4.48
C ARG A 50 5.95 14.74 4.96
N ASP A 51 5.34 14.37 6.07
CA ASP A 51 4.16 15.04 6.63
C ASP A 51 4.39 16.50 7.06
N THR A 52 5.64 16.93 7.19
CA THR A 52 6.04 18.31 7.51
C THR A 52 6.24 19.19 6.27
N GLU A 53 6.27 18.64 5.08
CA GLU A 53 6.51 19.38 3.84
C GLU A 53 5.23 20.10 3.36
N ARG A 54 5.42 21.30 2.76
CA ARG A 54 4.29 22.10 2.23
C ARG A 54 3.44 21.32 1.22
N GLY A 55 4.06 20.45 0.41
CA GLY A 55 3.42 19.63 -0.60
C GLY A 55 2.56 18.49 -0.07
N HIS A 56 2.72 18.11 1.21
CA HIS A 56 2.09 16.90 1.76
C HIS A 56 0.56 16.87 1.60
N ASN A 57 -0.13 17.95 1.98
CA ASN A 57 -1.59 17.99 1.88
C ASN A 57 -2.09 18.02 0.44
N ALA A 58 -1.34 18.65 -0.49
CA ALA A 58 -1.63 18.61 -1.91
C ALA A 58 -1.47 17.19 -2.47
N ALA A 59 -0.39 16.51 -2.10
CA ALA A 59 -0.14 15.12 -2.47
C ALA A 59 -1.23 14.17 -1.92
N VAL A 60 -1.63 14.32 -0.65
CA VAL A 60 -2.75 13.56 -0.07
C VAL A 60 -4.05 13.78 -0.87
N THR A 61 -4.35 15.04 -1.20
CA THR A 61 -5.57 15.38 -1.95
C THR A 61 -5.53 14.77 -3.36
N TYR A 62 -4.40 14.90 -4.06
CA TYR A 62 -4.20 14.34 -5.38
C TYR A 62 -4.37 12.82 -5.37
N PHE A 63 -3.58 12.11 -4.56
CA PHE A 63 -3.66 10.64 -4.53
C PHE A 63 -4.98 10.11 -3.98
N SER A 64 -5.69 10.83 -3.10
CA SER A 64 -7.05 10.43 -2.71
C SER A 64 -7.98 10.40 -3.92
N ARG A 65 -7.90 11.39 -4.83
CA ARG A 65 -8.70 11.44 -6.06
C ARG A 65 -8.30 10.37 -7.06
N GLU A 66 -7.00 10.16 -7.25
CA GLU A 66 -6.50 9.12 -8.17
C GLU A 66 -6.92 7.71 -7.72
N VAL A 67 -6.83 7.42 -6.40
CA VAL A 67 -7.33 6.15 -5.85
C VAL A 67 -8.83 6.02 -6.06
N GLU A 68 -9.61 7.06 -5.77
CA GLU A 68 -11.06 7.05 -5.99
C GLU A 68 -11.41 6.79 -7.47
N ALA A 69 -10.75 7.48 -8.39
CA ALA A 69 -10.97 7.32 -9.83
C ALA A 69 -10.61 5.89 -10.29
N PHE A 70 -9.46 5.38 -9.83
CA PHE A 70 -9.06 4.00 -10.11
C PHE A 70 -10.09 2.99 -9.60
N LEU A 71 -10.53 3.12 -8.35
CA LEU A 71 -11.50 2.22 -7.75
C LEU A 71 -12.86 2.28 -8.47
N ALA A 72 -13.33 3.48 -8.80
CA ALA A 72 -14.58 3.68 -9.55
C ALA A 72 -14.53 3.02 -10.94
N ALA A 73 -13.41 3.16 -11.65
CA ALA A 73 -13.20 2.53 -12.96
C ALA A 73 -13.23 0.98 -12.89
N HIS A 74 -12.93 0.41 -11.71
CA HIS A 74 -12.94 -1.03 -11.46
C HIS A 74 -14.18 -1.51 -10.70
N GLY A 75 -15.19 -0.65 -10.51
CA GLY A 75 -16.42 -0.99 -9.79
C GLY A 75 -16.20 -1.30 -8.30
N VAL A 76 -15.27 -0.65 -7.64
CA VAL A 76 -14.94 -0.86 -6.22
C VAL A 76 -15.31 0.39 -5.40
N PRO A 77 -16.04 0.26 -4.30
CA PRO A 77 -16.64 -0.98 -3.79
C PRO A 77 -17.84 -1.42 -4.63
N PRO A 78 -18.09 -2.73 -4.75
CA PRO A 78 -19.35 -3.20 -5.33
C PRO A 78 -20.56 -2.69 -4.54
N PRO A 79 -21.72 -2.47 -5.17
CA PRO A 79 -22.92 -2.06 -4.46
C PRO A 79 -23.23 -3.01 -3.29
N ASN A 80 -23.55 -2.44 -2.13
CA ASN A 80 -23.94 -3.18 -0.91
C ASN A 80 -22.85 -4.09 -0.30
N LEU A 81 -21.60 -3.98 -0.74
CA LEU A 81 -20.47 -4.70 -0.16
C LEU A 81 -19.50 -3.74 0.52
N GLN A 82 -19.03 -4.15 1.69
CA GLN A 82 -17.98 -3.43 2.40
C GLN A 82 -16.60 -3.87 1.92
N VAL A 83 -15.73 -2.89 1.69
CA VAL A 83 -14.31 -3.09 1.40
C VAL A 83 -13.49 -2.48 2.55
N LEU A 84 -12.65 -3.29 3.16
CA LEU A 84 -11.76 -2.84 4.21
C LEU A 84 -10.53 -2.18 3.58
N ILE A 85 -10.09 -1.05 4.14
CA ILE A 85 -8.86 -0.39 3.70
C ILE A 85 -7.75 -0.70 4.69
N ALA A 86 -6.74 -1.43 4.24
CA ALA A 86 -5.51 -1.71 4.97
C ALA A 86 -4.33 -0.98 4.33
N ILE A 87 -3.30 -0.67 5.11
CA ILE A 87 -2.05 -0.09 4.60
C ILE A 87 -0.84 -0.95 4.99
N VAL A 88 0.14 -0.99 4.09
CA VAL A 88 1.43 -1.64 4.35
C VAL A 88 2.15 -0.87 5.47
N PRO A 89 2.56 -1.52 6.57
CA PRO A 89 3.27 -0.84 7.64
C PRO A 89 4.67 -0.40 7.20
N SER A 90 5.12 0.75 7.70
CA SER A 90 6.46 1.29 7.43
C SER A 90 7.57 0.30 7.82
N SER A 91 8.82 0.60 7.44
CA SER A 91 9.98 -0.21 7.85
C SER A 91 10.28 -0.15 9.35
N LYS A 92 9.84 0.90 10.04
CA LYS A 92 10.00 1.08 11.48
C LYS A 92 8.85 0.41 12.23
N GLN A 93 9.19 -0.30 13.31
CA GLN A 93 8.22 -0.98 14.20
C GLN A 93 7.09 -0.04 14.64
N GLY A 94 5.85 -0.53 14.57
CA GLY A 94 4.65 0.16 15.07
C GLY A 94 4.33 1.47 14.35
N THR A 95 4.83 1.69 13.11
CA THR A 95 4.56 2.92 12.37
C THR A 95 3.95 2.65 11.00
N TRP A 96 3.17 3.62 10.52
CA TRP A 96 2.55 3.64 9.20
C TRP A 96 2.88 4.95 8.48
N GLY A 97 2.68 5.00 7.17
CA GLY A 97 2.88 6.22 6.39
C GLY A 97 1.75 7.22 6.63
N ALA A 98 2.05 8.39 7.20
CA ALA A 98 1.05 9.42 7.51
C ALA A 98 0.21 9.82 6.27
N GLY A 99 0.83 9.89 5.10
CA GLY A 99 0.12 10.17 3.85
C GLY A 99 -0.90 9.09 3.49
N LEU A 100 -0.54 7.80 3.64
CA LEU A 100 -1.46 6.68 3.39
C LEU A 100 -2.61 6.66 4.40
N GLU A 101 -2.34 6.93 5.70
CA GLU A 101 -3.39 7.05 6.72
C GLU A 101 -4.41 8.16 6.37
N LYS A 102 -3.93 9.32 5.91
CA LYS A 102 -4.80 10.41 5.48
C LYS A 102 -5.60 10.07 4.20
N ILE A 103 -4.99 9.41 3.22
CA ILE A 103 -5.69 8.95 2.01
C ILE A 103 -6.79 7.96 2.41
N ALA A 104 -6.48 6.94 3.21
CA ALA A 104 -7.46 5.97 3.69
C ALA A 104 -8.62 6.66 4.44
N SER A 105 -8.32 7.60 5.34
CA SER A 105 -9.33 8.40 6.05
C SER A 105 -10.22 9.20 5.10
N ASN A 106 -9.66 9.77 4.02
CA ASN A 106 -10.44 10.48 3.01
C ASN A 106 -11.41 9.56 2.27
N LEU A 107 -10.94 8.36 1.85
CA LEU A 107 -11.78 7.37 1.18
C LEU A 107 -12.94 6.91 2.07
N ILE A 108 -12.66 6.56 3.33
CA ILE A 108 -13.66 6.11 4.31
C ILE A 108 -14.70 7.19 4.58
N ARG A 109 -14.27 8.43 4.73
CA ARG A 109 -15.20 9.55 4.97
C ARG A 109 -16.14 9.83 3.79
N ARG A 110 -15.67 9.59 2.55
CA ARG A 110 -16.44 9.88 1.34
C ARG A 110 -17.37 8.76 0.91
N ASN A 111 -17.10 7.53 1.33
CA ASN A 111 -17.92 6.37 0.95
C ASN A 111 -18.09 5.41 2.13
N ALA A 112 -19.33 5.28 2.61
CA ALA A 112 -19.68 4.44 3.76
C ALA A 112 -19.44 2.94 3.55
N ASN A 113 -19.21 2.49 2.31
CA ASN A 113 -18.83 1.11 2.03
C ASN A 113 -17.34 0.82 2.26
N PHE A 114 -16.53 1.84 2.47
CA PHE A 114 -15.16 1.64 2.94
C PHE A 114 -15.10 1.60 4.47
N VAL A 115 -14.36 0.64 4.99
CA VAL A 115 -14.24 0.40 6.43
C VAL A 115 -12.77 0.46 6.83
N ASP A 116 -12.47 1.08 7.97
CA ASP A 116 -11.12 1.22 8.48
C ASP A 116 -10.55 -0.12 8.97
N ALA A 117 -9.47 -0.52 8.34
CA ALA A 117 -8.57 -1.60 8.74
C ALA A 117 -7.10 -1.19 8.55
N THR A 118 -6.80 0.13 8.55
CA THR A 118 -5.48 0.67 8.24
C THR A 118 -4.37 0.09 9.11
N ARG A 119 -4.70 -0.31 10.34
CA ARG A 119 -3.75 -0.86 11.32
C ARG A 119 -3.89 -2.36 11.56
N VAL A 120 -4.59 -3.09 10.66
CA VAL A 120 -4.71 -4.55 10.77
C VAL A 120 -3.39 -5.28 10.55
N LEU A 121 -2.47 -4.66 9.81
CA LEU A 121 -1.10 -5.13 9.61
C LEU A 121 -0.15 -4.28 10.48
N GLU A 122 0.74 -4.91 11.19
CA GLU A 122 1.69 -4.27 12.10
C GLU A 122 3.12 -4.73 11.82
N ARG A 123 4.06 -3.78 11.75
CA ARG A 123 5.49 -4.09 11.74
C ARG A 123 5.93 -4.46 13.16
N ALA A 124 6.16 -5.73 13.42
CA ALA A 124 6.57 -6.25 14.73
C ALA A 124 8.03 -5.95 15.06
N THR A 125 8.89 -5.89 14.04
CA THR A 125 10.32 -5.57 14.20
C THR A 125 10.78 -4.61 13.11
N THR A 126 11.57 -3.60 13.46
CA THR A 126 12.16 -2.67 12.51
C THR A 126 13.06 -3.42 11.52
N ILE A 127 12.91 -3.12 10.22
CA ILE A 127 13.80 -3.64 9.17
C ILE A 127 14.65 -2.50 8.58
N GLN A 128 15.85 -2.85 8.11
CA GLN A 128 16.75 -1.90 7.50
C GLN A 128 16.14 -1.34 6.20
N LYS A 129 16.31 -0.03 5.96
CA LYS A 129 15.86 0.61 4.71
C LYS A 129 16.72 0.13 3.54
N LEU A 130 16.10 -0.02 2.37
CA LEU A 130 16.81 -0.45 1.14
C LEU A 130 17.97 0.49 0.79
N ALA A 131 17.76 1.81 0.91
CA ALA A 131 18.79 2.83 0.68
C ALA A 131 20.00 2.73 1.63
N ALA A 132 19.91 1.93 2.70
CA ALA A 132 21.00 1.64 3.65
C ALA A 132 21.55 0.21 3.45
N GLY A 133 21.35 -0.40 2.26
CA GLY A 133 21.86 -1.75 1.95
C GLY A 133 21.03 -2.90 2.53
N GLY A 134 19.82 -2.63 3.05
CA GLY A 134 18.96 -3.65 3.64
C GLY A 134 18.39 -4.63 2.61
N ASN A 135 18.37 -5.92 2.94
CA ASN A 135 17.64 -6.92 2.18
C ASN A 135 16.14 -6.80 2.50
N ARG A 136 15.32 -6.56 1.49
CA ARG A 136 13.86 -6.44 1.60
C ARG A 136 13.14 -7.44 0.71
N ASN A 137 13.63 -8.68 0.68
CA ASN A 137 12.92 -9.76 0.02
C ASN A 137 11.61 -10.08 0.76
N GLN A 138 10.74 -10.86 0.13
CA GLN A 138 9.44 -11.24 0.68
C GLN A 138 9.56 -11.91 2.06
N ALA A 139 10.58 -12.76 2.27
CA ALA A 139 10.79 -13.46 3.54
C ALA A 139 11.06 -12.51 4.71
N VAL A 140 11.83 -11.42 4.50
CA VAL A 140 12.08 -10.39 5.52
C VAL A 140 10.77 -9.69 5.90
N HIS A 141 9.91 -9.38 4.93
CA HIS A 141 8.60 -8.80 5.21
C HIS A 141 7.70 -9.76 5.96
N GLN A 142 7.63 -11.03 5.54
CA GLN A 142 6.83 -12.07 6.19
C GLN A 142 7.27 -12.32 7.65
N ALA A 143 8.57 -12.29 7.92
CA ALA A 143 9.10 -12.48 9.27
C ALA A 143 8.88 -11.27 10.20
N SER A 144 8.73 -10.07 9.64
CA SER A 144 8.68 -8.81 10.40
C SER A 144 7.30 -8.16 10.48
N ILE A 145 6.31 -8.65 9.72
CA ILE A 145 4.92 -8.15 9.73
C ILE A 145 4.01 -9.22 10.35
N ARG A 146 3.05 -8.79 11.13
CA ARG A 146 2.02 -9.65 11.73
C ARG A 146 0.63 -9.04 11.60
N ILE A 147 -0.39 -9.86 11.78
CA ILE A 147 -1.75 -9.37 11.99
C ILE A 147 -1.82 -8.77 13.40
N GLY A 148 -2.20 -7.50 13.46
CA GLY A 148 -2.39 -6.73 14.69
C GLY A 148 -3.83 -6.84 15.23
N ASN A 149 -4.19 -5.89 16.07
CA ASN A 149 -5.53 -5.79 16.63
C ASN A 149 -6.57 -5.57 15.51
N GLY A 150 -7.66 -6.33 15.53
CA GLY A 150 -8.71 -6.26 14.51
C GLY A 150 -8.64 -7.35 13.43
N GLY A 151 -7.70 -8.29 13.53
CA GLY A 151 -7.59 -9.42 12.60
C GLY A 151 -8.88 -10.23 12.43
N SER A 152 -9.71 -10.36 13.48
CA SER A 152 -11.01 -11.02 13.38
C SER A 152 -12.02 -10.34 12.45
N LYS A 153 -11.83 -9.05 12.14
CA LYS A 153 -12.72 -8.27 11.27
C LYS A 153 -12.50 -8.53 9.79
N ILE A 154 -11.38 -9.16 9.40
CA ILE A 154 -11.00 -9.35 7.99
C ILE A 154 -11.53 -10.65 7.37
N ALA A 155 -12.00 -11.59 8.20
CA ALA A 155 -12.51 -12.87 7.71
C ALA A 155 -13.66 -12.68 6.72
N GLN A 156 -13.55 -13.32 5.55
CA GLN A 156 -14.53 -13.26 4.45
C GLN A 156 -14.76 -11.85 3.88
N LYS A 157 -13.83 -10.91 4.09
CA LYS A 157 -13.92 -9.54 3.57
C LYS A 157 -12.99 -9.32 2.37
N THR A 158 -13.39 -8.40 1.50
CA THR A 158 -12.53 -7.82 0.47
C THR A 158 -11.70 -6.71 1.09
N ILE A 159 -10.40 -6.69 0.79
CA ILE A 159 -9.44 -5.73 1.36
C ILE A 159 -8.74 -4.98 0.23
N LEU A 160 -8.83 -3.66 0.24
CA LEU A 160 -7.94 -2.78 -0.50
C LEU A 160 -6.67 -2.60 0.33
N LEU A 161 -5.53 -3.08 -0.18
CA LEU A 161 -4.23 -2.95 0.48
C LEU A 161 -3.39 -1.87 -0.21
N LEU A 162 -3.14 -0.76 0.48
CA LEU A 162 -2.41 0.39 -0.06
C LEU A 162 -0.94 0.39 0.36
N ASP A 163 -0.06 0.76 -0.59
CA ASP A 163 1.35 1.09 -0.34
C ASP A 163 1.72 2.39 -1.06
N ASP A 164 2.76 3.10 -0.63
CA ASP A 164 3.17 4.36 -1.26
C ASP A 164 3.93 4.13 -2.57
N ILE A 165 5.08 3.47 -2.51
CA ILE A 165 5.91 3.16 -3.68
C ILE A 165 6.36 1.72 -3.59
N THR A 166 6.15 0.98 -4.68
CA THR A 166 6.65 -0.38 -4.81
C THR A 166 7.72 -0.46 -5.91
N THR A 167 8.71 -1.33 -5.71
CA THR A 167 9.71 -1.70 -6.73
C THR A 167 9.42 -3.13 -7.21
N THR A 168 9.60 -4.09 -6.34
CA THR A 168 9.40 -5.53 -6.62
C THR A 168 8.03 -6.05 -6.17
N GLY A 169 7.30 -5.28 -5.38
CA GLY A 169 6.02 -5.72 -4.78
C GLY A 169 6.16 -6.60 -3.55
N ASN A 170 7.37 -6.90 -3.08
CA ASN A 170 7.59 -7.86 -1.99
C ASN A 170 6.83 -7.52 -0.68
N SER A 171 6.72 -6.24 -0.32
CA SER A 171 5.94 -5.79 0.85
C SER A 171 4.45 -6.06 0.68
N LEU A 172 3.90 -5.71 -0.50
CA LEU A 172 2.50 -5.91 -0.84
C LEU A 172 2.15 -7.39 -0.88
N ILE A 173 2.99 -8.22 -1.53
CA ILE A 173 2.78 -9.68 -1.61
C ILE A 173 2.81 -10.29 -0.21
N ALA A 174 3.81 -9.97 0.61
CA ALA A 174 3.91 -10.51 1.97
C ALA A 174 2.70 -10.12 2.84
N CYS A 175 2.23 -8.87 2.73
CA CYS A 175 1.04 -8.40 3.44
C CYS A 175 -0.24 -9.07 2.93
N ALA A 176 -0.40 -9.22 1.61
CA ALA A 176 -1.54 -9.89 1.01
C ALA A 176 -1.63 -11.36 1.44
N ASP A 177 -0.50 -12.08 1.44
CA ASP A 177 -0.41 -13.46 1.92
C ASP A 177 -0.84 -13.57 3.40
N LEU A 178 -0.40 -12.63 4.25
CA LEU A 178 -0.80 -12.62 5.66
C LEU A 178 -2.30 -12.38 5.83
N LEU A 179 -2.88 -11.44 5.08
CA LEU A 179 -4.31 -11.15 5.11
C LEU A 179 -5.14 -12.35 4.63
N CYS A 180 -4.71 -13.03 3.56
CA CYS A 180 -5.36 -14.24 3.07
C CYS A 180 -5.31 -15.38 4.11
N ARG A 181 -4.15 -15.62 4.74
CA ARG A 181 -4.03 -16.62 5.82
C ARG A 181 -4.89 -16.29 7.04
N ALA A 182 -5.15 -15.02 7.29
CA ALA A 182 -6.06 -14.56 8.34
C ALA A 182 -7.54 -14.58 7.93
N GLY A 183 -7.85 -15.12 6.73
CA GLY A 183 -9.21 -15.40 6.27
C GLY A 183 -9.82 -14.33 5.37
N ALA A 184 -9.06 -13.37 4.87
CA ALA A 184 -9.57 -12.41 3.89
C ALA A 184 -10.10 -13.14 2.64
N ALA A 185 -11.21 -12.66 2.10
CA ALA A 185 -11.81 -13.21 0.89
C ALA A 185 -11.02 -12.85 -0.37
N THR A 186 -10.75 -11.58 -0.53
CA THR A 186 -10.02 -11.03 -1.66
C THR A 186 -9.11 -9.93 -1.15
N VAL A 187 -7.87 -9.88 -1.65
CA VAL A 187 -6.96 -8.77 -1.41
C VAL A 187 -6.64 -8.11 -2.75
N MET A 188 -6.82 -6.80 -2.81
CA MET A 188 -6.53 -5.93 -3.95
C MET A 188 -5.33 -5.05 -3.60
N PRO A 189 -4.10 -5.43 -3.97
CA PRO A 189 -2.91 -4.62 -3.70
C PRO A 189 -2.82 -3.46 -4.68
N LEU A 190 -2.69 -2.23 -4.15
CA LEU A 190 -2.54 -1.01 -4.92
C LEU A 190 -1.37 -0.18 -4.37
N ALA A 191 -0.35 0.04 -5.19
CA ALA A 191 0.69 1.02 -4.92
C ALA A 191 0.32 2.37 -5.54
N LEU A 192 0.63 3.48 -4.87
CA LEU A 192 0.45 4.79 -5.49
C LEU A 192 1.47 5.01 -6.61
N GLY A 193 2.71 4.54 -6.41
CA GLY A 193 3.76 4.58 -7.42
C GLY A 193 4.51 3.27 -7.58
N ARG A 194 5.05 3.02 -8.79
CA ARG A 194 5.93 1.88 -9.08
C ARG A 194 7.25 2.37 -9.65
N THR A 195 8.36 1.95 -9.05
CA THR A 195 9.71 2.26 -9.56
C THR A 195 9.94 1.56 -10.91
N THR A 196 10.34 2.33 -11.89
CA THR A 196 10.74 1.89 -13.24
C THR A 196 12.19 2.26 -13.50
#